data_816429cb134750f9e0776151cfe2141f
#
_entry.id   816429cb134750f9e0776151cfe2141f
#
_cell.length_a   1.000
_cell.length_b   1.000
_cell.length_c   1.000
_cell.angle_alpha   90.00
_cell.angle_beta   90.00
_cell.angle_gamma   90.00
#
_symmetry.space_group_name_H-M   'P 1'
#
loop_
_entity.id
_entity.type
_entity.pdbx_description
1 polymer ?
#
loop_
_entity_poly.entity_id
_entity_poly.type
_entity_poly.pdbx_seq_one_letter_code
_entity_poly.pdbx_strand_id
1 'polypeptide(L)'
;MTELDYNIIATGSTGNAVRIENMMFDCGIPYKDMKEELYKVDSLFITHSHSDHVKPATLAAIHKDFPRIKVYANANVAYQFDVDVVVGTAKIKLKKNRVVIPFDGVHDVPVTGYIIQMKKMNILYMTDTSIVKMPEDFPLDYVFLESNHDENKLRAMAKQYRRRGYNPLESSLRHLSTQKCKEFYFIHRRNKDSKLIELHMSHRFY
;
A
#
# COMPACT_ATOMS: atom_id res chain seq x y z
N MET A 1 -17.23 16.80 -7.21
CA MET A 1 -15.97 16.60 -6.42
C MET A 1 -14.80 16.66 -7.38
N THR A 2 -13.69 17.34 -7.03
CA THR A 2 -12.45 17.26 -7.81
C THR A 2 -11.98 15.81 -7.75
N GLU A 3 -11.75 15.20 -8.91
CA GLU A 3 -11.21 13.85 -9.03
C GLU A 3 -9.81 13.78 -8.38
N LEU A 4 -9.51 12.65 -7.74
CA LEU A 4 -8.19 12.42 -7.12
C LEU A 4 -7.16 12.17 -8.22
N ASP A 5 -6.04 12.89 -8.19
CA ASP A 5 -4.91 12.62 -9.08
C ASP A 5 -4.06 11.48 -8.48
N TYR A 6 -4.04 10.32 -9.14
CA TYR A 6 -3.22 9.20 -8.75
C TYR A 6 -2.68 8.44 -9.98
N ASN A 7 -1.59 7.71 -9.77
CA ASN A 7 -1.00 6.83 -10.77
C ASN A 7 -0.50 5.54 -10.12
N ILE A 8 -0.97 4.39 -10.59
CA ILE A 8 -0.44 3.08 -10.20
C ILE A 8 0.68 2.75 -11.17
N ILE A 9 1.94 2.96 -10.76
CA ILE A 9 3.11 2.68 -11.59
C ILE A 9 3.33 1.16 -11.63
N ALA A 10 3.22 0.52 -10.47
CA ALA A 10 3.27 -0.94 -10.34
C ALA A 10 2.52 -1.37 -9.07
N THR A 11 1.97 -2.58 -9.09
CA THR A 11 1.39 -3.24 -7.92
C THR A 11 1.47 -4.75 -8.06
N GLY A 12 1.84 -5.45 -6.96
CA GLY A 12 1.98 -6.92 -6.90
C GLY A 12 3.37 -7.37 -6.51
N SER A 13 3.58 -8.68 -6.44
CA SER A 13 4.81 -9.34 -5.96
C SER A 13 6.09 -9.05 -6.78
N THR A 14 6.00 -8.36 -7.88
CA THR A 14 7.15 -7.95 -8.69
C THR A 14 7.62 -6.53 -8.39
N GLY A 15 6.82 -5.75 -7.69
CA GLY A 15 7.14 -4.41 -7.24
C GLY A 15 5.91 -3.53 -7.06
N ASN A 16 5.96 -2.65 -6.08
CA ASN A 16 4.90 -1.73 -5.72
C ASN A 16 5.43 -0.29 -5.75
N ALA A 17 4.70 0.59 -6.42
CA ALA A 17 4.88 2.03 -6.40
C ALA A 17 3.58 2.70 -6.86
N VAL A 18 2.94 3.45 -5.99
CA VAL A 18 1.67 4.14 -6.26
C VAL A 18 1.80 5.60 -5.86
N ARG A 19 1.55 6.51 -6.80
CA ARG A 19 1.46 7.94 -6.49
C ARG A 19 0.01 8.33 -6.22
N ILE A 20 -0.21 9.04 -5.13
CA ILE A 20 -1.48 9.70 -4.79
C ILE A 20 -1.17 11.17 -4.54
N GLU A 21 -1.61 12.04 -5.43
CA GLU A 21 -1.28 13.47 -5.42
C GLU A 21 0.26 13.68 -5.42
N ASN A 22 0.81 14.36 -4.40
CA ASN A 22 2.25 14.54 -4.21
C ASN A 22 2.89 13.55 -3.21
N MET A 23 2.23 12.46 -2.93
CA MET A 23 2.73 11.38 -2.08
C MET A 23 2.98 10.13 -2.92
N MET A 24 4.12 9.47 -2.70
CA MET A 24 4.44 8.15 -3.25
C MET A 24 4.30 7.13 -2.14
N PHE A 25 3.74 5.98 -2.47
CA PHE A 25 3.66 4.81 -1.60
C PHE A 25 4.48 3.69 -2.20
N ASP A 26 5.49 3.25 -1.45
CA ASP A 26 6.50 2.27 -1.81
C ASP A 26 7.42 2.67 -3.00
N CYS A 27 8.58 2.01 -3.07
CA CYS A 27 9.58 2.16 -4.13
C CYS A 27 10.21 0.80 -4.47
N GLY A 28 9.36 -0.22 -4.60
CA GLY A 28 9.73 -1.61 -4.86
C GLY A 28 10.04 -1.93 -6.33
N ILE A 29 10.18 -0.92 -7.19
CA ILE A 29 10.47 -1.05 -8.61
C ILE A 29 11.81 -0.39 -8.97
N PRO A 30 12.36 -0.65 -10.18
CA PRO A 30 13.56 0.06 -10.64
C PRO A 30 13.33 1.58 -10.69
N TYR A 31 14.34 2.34 -10.24
CA TYR A 31 14.29 3.81 -10.20
C TYR A 31 13.85 4.46 -11.52
N LYS A 32 14.34 3.95 -12.65
CA LYS A 32 14.02 4.48 -13.99
C LYS A 32 12.50 4.45 -14.29
N ASP A 33 11.78 3.47 -13.73
CA ASP A 33 10.36 3.24 -14.03
C ASP A 33 9.45 4.16 -13.21
N MET A 34 9.95 4.79 -12.15
CA MET A 34 9.18 5.74 -11.33
C MET A 34 9.70 7.18 -11.38
N LYS A 35 10.86 7.42 -12.01
CA LYS A 35 11.57 8.70 -11.99
C LYS A 35 10.70 9.88 -12.40
N GLU A 36 9.91 9.76 -13.47
CA GLU A 36 9.06 10.83 -13.97
C GLU A 36 7.97 11.24 -12.96
N GLU A 37 7.43 10.30 -12.21
CA GLU A 37 6.43 10.60 -11.18
C GLU A 37 7.05 11.27 -9.94
N LEU A 38 8.35 11.03 -9.66
CA LEU A 38 9.04 11.64 -8.52
C LEU A 38 9.15 13.17 -8.61
N TYR A 39 9.10 13.76 -9.80
CA TYR A 39 9.05 15.22 -9.97
C TYR A 39 7.80 15.86 -9.34
N LYS A 40 6.73 15.10 -9.18
CA LYS A 40 5.44 15.52 -8.58
C LYS A 40 5.37 15.26 -7.07
N VAL A 41 6.36 14.54 -6.51
CA VAL A 41 6.33 13.98 -5.14
C VAL A 41 7.14 14.84 -4.18
N ASP A 42 6.65 15.02 -2.96
CA ASP A 42 7.39 15.61 -1.84
C ASP A 42 7.51 14.68 -0.62
N SER A 43 6.78 13.56 -0.62
CA SER A 43 6.75 12.60 0.49
C SER A 43 6.67 11.17 -0.06
N LEU A 44 7.55 10.29 0.39
CA LEU A 44 7.55 8.85 0.12
C LEU A 44 7.20 8.10 1.40
N PHE A 45 6.16 7.29 1.37
CA PHE A 45 5.74 6.42 2.46
C PHE A 45 6.06 4.98 2.12
N ILE A 46 6.88 4.30 2.92
CA ILE A 46 7.21 2.89 2.76
C ILE A 46 6.36 2.09 3.73
N THR A 47 5.62 1.10 3.20
CA THR A 47 4.69 0.30 4.00
C THR A 47 5.40 -0.74 4.86
N HIS A 48 6.38 -1.46 4.29
CA HIS A 48 7.15 -2.49 4.98
C HIS A 48 8.46 -2.83 4.24
N SER A 49 9.27 -3.75 4.81
CA SER A 49 10.65 -3.98 4.38
C SER A 49 10.85 -5.02 3.27
N HIS A 50 9.81 -5.60 2.70
CA HIS A 50 9.96 -6.55 1.59
C HIS A 50 10.52 -5.87 0.32
N SER A 51 11.27 -6.63 -0.46
CA SER A 51 12.02 -6.13 -1.63
C SER A 51 11.15 -5.64 -2.79
N ASP A 52 9.89 -6.03 -2.83
CA ASP A 52 8.88 -5.53 -3.77
C ASP A 52 8.17 -4.25 -3.27
N HIS A 53 8.50 -3.76 -2.06
CA HIS A 53 8.05 -2.49 -1.49
C HIS A 53 9.18 -1.48 -1.30
N VAL A 54 10.41 -1.93 -1.04
CA VAL A 54 11.57 -1.06 -0.98
C VAL A 54 12.79 -1.71 -1.63
N LYS A 55 13.32 -1.11 -2.69
CA LYS A 55 14.60 -1.49 -3.30
C LYS A 55 15.68 -0.56 -2.81
N PRO A 56 16.78 -1.08 -2.18
CA PRO A 56 17.87 -0.25 -1.68
C PRO A 56 18.45 0.71 -2.73
N ALA A 57 18.69 0.20 -3.94
CA ALA A 57 19.24 1.00 -5.03
C ALA A 57 18.29 2.11 -5.50
N THR A 58 16.98 1.84 -5.52
CA THR A 58 15.94 2.83 -5.87
C THR A 58 15.84 3.91 -4.80
N LEU A 59 15.80 3.52 -3.52
CA LEU A 59 15.76 4.46 -2.41
C LEU A 59 17.00 5.36 -2.38
N ALA A 60 18.20 4.79 -2.55
CA ALA A 60 19.45 5.57 -2.62
C ALA A 60 19.45 6.56 -3.79
N ALA A 61 18.91 6.18 -4.96
CA ALA A 61 18.78 7.09 -6.10
C ALA A 61 17.77 8.21 -5.83
N ILE A 62 16.67 7.93 -5.12
CA ILE A 62 15.69 8.94 -4.70
C ILE A 62 16.35 9.97 -3.77
N HIS A 63 17.06 9.55 -2.73
CA HIS A 63 17.77 10.45 -1.83
C HIS A 63 18.78 11.33 -2.56
N LYS A 64 19.51 10.75 -3.52
CA LYS A 64 20.52 11.46 -4.30
C LYS A 64 19.91 12.50 -5.24
N ASP A 65 18.93 12.10 -6.05
CA ASP A 65 18.41 12.92 -7.16
C ASP A 65 17.24 13.82 -6.73
N PHE A 66 16.53 13.44 -5.66
CA PHE A 66 15.36 14.15 -5.12
C PHE A 66 15.46 14.41 -3.60
N PRO A 67 16.50 15.11 -3.11
CA PRO A 67 16.76 15.29 -1.66
C PRO A 67 15.66 16.08 -0.93
N ARG A 68 14.71 16.65 -1.65
CA ARG A 68 13.53 17.32 -1.08
C ARG A 68 12.41 16.36 -0.69
N ILE A 69 12.39 15.14 -1.24
CA ILE A 69 11.41 14.12 -0.90
C ILE A 69 11.75 13.56 0.47
N LYS A 70 10.83 13.67 1.42
CA LYS A 70 10.99 13.09 2.74
C LYS A 70 10.48 11.66 2.74
N VAL A 71 11.28 10.74 3.26
CA VAL A 71 10.97 9.32 3.38
C VAL A 71 10.44 9.02 4.76
N TYR A 72 9.24 8.46 4.83
CA TYR A 72 8.52 8.06 6.03
C TYR A 72 8.38 6.53 6.05
N ALA A 73 8.74 5.89 7.16
CA ALA A 73 8.59 4.45 7.30
C ALA A 73 8.51 4.03 8.78
N ASN A 74 8.00 2.83 9.05
CA ASN A 74 8.00 2.27 10.40
C ASN A 74 9.42 1.90 10.89
N ALA A 75 9.55 1.58 12.18
CA ALA A 75 10.83 1.27 12.80
C ALA A 75 11.54 0.05 12.18
N ASN A 76 10.79 -0.94 11.67
CA ASN A 76 11.38 -2.12 11.02
C ASN A 76 12.07 -1.76 9.70
N VAL A 77 11.46 -0.90 8.89
CA VAL A 77 12.07 -0.37 7.67
C VAL A 77 13.26 0.52 8.00
N ALA A 78 13.11 1.43 8.98
CA ALA A 78 14.16 2.35 9.41
C ALA A 78 15.41 1.65 9.98
N TYR A 79 15.26 0.46 10.52
CA TYR A 79 16.39 -0.37 10.96
C TYR A 79 17.24 -0.88 9.79
N GLN A 80 16.63 -1.06 8.61
CA GLN A 80 17.28 -1.67 7.44
C GLN A 80 17.67 -0.66 6.37
N PHE A 81 16.97 0.48 6.32
CA PHE A 81 17.08 1.46 5.24
C PHE A 81 17.19 2.88 5.81
N ASP A 82 17.81 3.76 5.05
CA ASP A 82 17.89 5.19 5.38
C ASP A 82 16.49 5.84 5.17
N VAL A 83 15.91 6.38 6.25
CA VAL A 83 14.63 7.07 6.23
C VAL A 83 14.73 8.39 7.00
N ASP A 84 13.99 9.41 6.56
CA ASP A 84 14.01 10.72 7.22
C ASP A 84 13.15 10.79 8.49
N VAL A 85 12.05 10.03 8.50
CA VAL A 85 11.08 10.07 9.60
C VAL A 85 10.60 8.67 9.93
N VAL A 86 10.86 8.23 11.15
CA VAL A 86 10.29 7.00 11.69
C VAL A 86 8.86 7.24 12.14
N VAL A 87 7.91 6.54 11.54
CA VAL A 87 6.49 6.68 11.87
C VAL A 87 6.06 5.64 12.89
N GLY A 88 5.24 6.09 13.84
CA GLY A 88 4.43 5.25 14.73
C GLY A 88 2.96 5.47 14.42
N THR A 89 2.10 5.51 15.45
CA THR A 89 0.65 5.73 15.31
C THR A 89 0.25 7.21 15.34
N ALA A 90 1.20 8.13 15.54
CA ALA A 90 0.92 9.56 15.61
C ALA A 90 0.54 10.14 14.24
N LYS A 91 -0.45 11.04 14.23
CA LYS A 91 -0.87 11.77 13.02
C LYS A 91 0.26 12.65 12.48
N ILE A 92 0.57 12.52 11.20
CA ILE A 92 1.61 13.26 10.49
C ILE A 92 0.94 14.43 9.76
N LYS A 93 1.32 15.65 10.10
CA LYS A 93 0.85 16.85 9.39
C LYS A 93 1.78 17.16 8.22
N LEU A 94 1.26 17.13 7.01
CA LEU A 94 1.96 17.51 5.78
C LEU A 94 1.55 18.91 5.31
N LYS A 95 2.29 19.43 4.32
CA LYS A 95 1.92 20.68 3.64
C LYS A 95 0.52 20.60 3.00
N LYS A 96 -0.07 21.76 2.69
CA LYS A 96 -1.40 21.88 2.05
C LYS A 96 -2.54 21.28 2.87
N ASN A 97 -2.46 21.36 4.22
CA ASN A 97 -3.48 20.87 5.15
C ASN A 97 -3.83 19.37 4.94
N ARG A 98 -2.82 18.56 4.68
CA ARG A 98 -2.96 17.11 4.63
C ARG A 98 -2.54 16.49 5.95
N VAL A 99 -3.28 15.48 6.38
CA VAL A 99 -2.94 14.68 7.55
C VAL A 99 -2.85 13.22 7.11
N VAL A 100 -1.75 12.56 7.46
CA VAL A 100 -1.59 11.12 7.26
C VAL A 100 -1.62 10.45 8.62
N ILE A 101 -2.46 9.44 8.77
CA ILE A 101 -2.66 8.65 9.98
C ILE A 101 -2.13 7.25 9.70
N PRO A 102 -0.93 6.90 10.19
CA PRO A 102 -0.42 5.54 10.08
C PRO A 102 -1.20 4.60 11.00
N PHE A 103 -1.34 3.34 10.58
CA PHE A 103 -1.89 2.28 11.41
C PHE A 103 -1.29 0.92 11.04
N ASP A 104 -1.28 -0.01 11.99
CA ASP A 104 -0.67 -1.31 11.79
C ASP A 104 -1.58 -2.25 11.00
N GLY A 105 -1.01 -2.98 10.05
CA GLY A 105 -1.62 -4.12 9.40
C GLY A 105 -1.13 -5.44 9.99
N VAL A 106 -1.55 -6.56 9.39
CA VAL A 106 -1.19 -7.92 9.82
C VAL A 106 -0.52 -8.65 8.67
N HIS A 107 0.80 -8.80 8.74
CA HIS A 107 1.64 -9.48 7.76
C HIS A 107 2.76 -10.25 8.46
N ASP A 108 3.67 -10.92 7.73
CA ASP A 108 4.83 -11.63 8.29
C ASP A 108 5.96 -10.70 8.76
N VAL A 109 5.96 -9.45 8.31
CA VAL A 109 6.78 -8.36 8.85
C VAL A 109 5.88 -7.19 9.27
N PRO A 110 6.34 -6.26 10.13
CA PRO A 110 5.59 -5.07 10.48
C PRO A 110 5.22 -4.27 9.24
N VAL A 111 3.92 -4.16 8.94
CA VAL A 111 3.37 -3.42 7.81
C VAL A 111 2.52 -2.25 8.31
N THR A 112 2.64 -1.11 7.63
CA THR A 112 1.92 0.12 7.96
C THR A 112 0.99 0.52 6.82
N GLY A 113 -0.30 0.65 7.14
CA GLY A 113 -1.30 1.29 6.30
C GLY A 113 -1.41 2.78 6.62
N TYR A 114 -2.02 3.53 5.73
CA TYR A 114 -2.13 4.98 5.84
C TYR A 114 -3.54 5.46 5.52
N ILE A 115 -4.14 6.26 6.41
CA ILE A 115 -5.33 7.03 6.11
C ILE A 115 -4.89 8.44 5.79
N ILE A 116 -5.22 8.95 4.62
CA ILE A 116 -4.89 10.27 4.15
C ILE A 116 -6.13 11.15 4.19
N GLN A 117 -6.10 12.17 5.03
CA GLN A 117 -7.14 13.18 5.11
C GLN A 117 -6.67 14.43 4.35
N MET A 118 -7.40 14.82 3.31
CA MET A 118 -7.06 15.97 2.50
C MET A 118 -8.32 16.64 1.95
N LYS A 119 -8.40 17.99 2.08
CA LYS A 119 -9.61 18.75 1.72
C LYS A 119 -10.83 18.18 2.48
N LYS A 120 -11.80 17.59 1.74
CA LYS A 120 -12.99 16.93 2.28
C LYS A 120 -13.00 15.43 1.99
N MET A 121 -11.85 14.85 1.64
CA MET A 121 -11.69 13.44 1.27
C MET A 121 -10.90 12.68 2.33
N ASN A 122 -11.32 11.43 2.57
CA ASN A 122 -10.57 10.43 3.30
C ASN A 122 -10.17 9.30 2.33
N ILE A 123 -8.90 8.98 2.29
CA ILE A 123 -8.32 7.97 1.41
C ILE A 123 -7.64 6.94 2.27
N LEU A 124 -7.89 5.67 2.01
CA LEU A 124 -7.14 4.55 2.58
C LEU A 124 -6.11 4.06 1.59
N TYR A 125 -4.89 3.83 2.04
CA TYR A 125 -3.87 3.03 1.35
C TYR A 125 -3.39 1.90 2.26
N MET A 126 -3.60 0.65 1.83
CA MET A 126 -3.16 -0.53 2.56
C MET A 126 -2.89 -1.68 1.60
N THR A 127 -1.69 -2.23 1.68
CA THR A 127 -1.26 -3.41 0.94
C THR A 127 -0.64 -4.43 1.88
N ASP A 128 -0.52 -5.69 1.46
CA ASP A 128 0.11 -6.79 2.17
C ASP A 128 -0.38 -6.94 3.62
N THR A 129 -1.67 -7.22 3.74
CA THR A 129 -2.28 -7.46 5.04
C THR A 129 -3.35 -8.54 4.96
N SER A 130 -3.45 -9.38 5.96
CA SER A 130 -4.54 -10.35 6.07
C SER A 130 -5.82 -9.75 6.66
N ILE A 131 -5.71 -8.62 7.37
CA ILE A 131 -6.81 -7.94 8.08
C ILE A 131 -6.56 -6.44 8.06
N VAL A 132 -7.61 -5.65 7.83
CA VAL A 132 -7.59 -4.19 7.96
C VAL A 132 -8.34 -3.78 9.23
N LYS A 133 -7.63 -3.11 10.16
CA LYS A 133 -8.22 -2.53 11.37
C LYS A 133 -7.85 -1.06 11.45
N MET A 134 -8.73 -0.20 10.97
CA MET A 134 -8.51 1.24 11.08
C MET A 134 -8.58 1.71 12.54
N PRO A 135 -7.76 2.71 12.93
CA PRO A 135 -7.74 3.22 14.31
C PRO A 135 -9.03 3.96 14.70
N GLU A 136 -9.71 4.52 13.72
CA GLU A 136 -10.98 5.26 13.86
C GLU A 136 -11.87 4.91 12.65
N ASP A 137 -13.18 5.01 12.79
CA ASP A 137 -14.11 4.80 11.69
C ASP A 137 -14.21 6.08 10.83
N PHE A 138 -13.64 6.02 9.64
CA PHE A 138 -13.66 7.09 8.66
C PHE A 138 -14.51 6.69 7.45
N PRO A 139 -15.50 7.51 7.04
CA PRO A 139 -16.16 7.30 5.75
C PRO A 139 -15.16 7.60 4.62
N LEU A 140 -14.80 6.57 3.84
CA LEU A 140 -13.76 6.63 2.82
C LEU A 140 -14.30 7.03 1.45
N ASP A 141 -13.59 7.95 0.78
CA ASP A 141 -13.90 8.37 -0.58
C ASP A 141 -13.12 7.53 -1.61
N TYR A 142 -11.88 7.18 -1.29
CA TYR A 142 -11.02 6.30 -2.09
C TYR A 142 -10.41 5.23 -1.20
N VAL A 143 -10.42 4.00 -1.69
CA VAL A 143 -9.86 2.83 -0.99
C VAL A 143 -8.87 2.16 -1.91
N PHE A 144 -7.57 2.37 -1.68
CA PHE A 144 -6.47 1.63 -2.30
C PHE A 144 -6.16 0.46 -1.38
N LEU A 145 -6.61 -0.73 -1.73
CA LEU A 145 -6.56 -1.87 -0.83
C LEU A 145 -6.14 -3.14 -1.56
N GLU A 146 -5.35 -3.96 -0.87
CA GLU A 146 -5.00 -5.28 -1.36
C GLU A 146 -6.23 -6.11 -1.69
N SER A 147 -6.18 -6.78 -2.84
CA SER A 147 -7.16 -7.75 -3.32
C SER A 147 -6.40 -8.92 -3.96
N ASN A 148 -5.71 -9.70 -3.11
CA ASN A 148 -4.67 -10.61 -3.58
C ASN A 148 -5.23 -11.82 -4.33
N HIS A 149 -6.28 -12.47 -3.82
CA HIS A 149 -6.78 -13.73 -4.37
C HIS A 149 -8.30 -13.87 -4.22
N ASP A 150 -8.92 -14.52 -5.19
CA ASP A 150 -10.29 -15.03 -5.06
C ASP A 150 -10.31 -16.32 -4.24
N GLU A 151 -11.07 -16.33 -3.14
CA GLU A 151 -11.11 -17.47 -2.21
C GLU A 151 -11.61 -18.76 -2.87
N ASN A 152 -12.59 -18.68 -3.77
CA ASN A 152 -13.17 -19.83 -4.42
C ASN A 152 -12.17 -20.42 -5.43
N LYS A 153 -11.54 -19.55 -6.23
CA LYS A 153 -10.49 -19.93 -7.18
C LYS A 153 -9.30 -20.57 -6.48
N LEU A 154 -8.85 -19.97 -5.36
CA LEU A 154 -7.77 -20.50 -4.55
C LEU A 154 -8.09 -21.91 -4.00
N ARG A 155 -9.29 -22.10 -3.42
CA ARG A 155 -9.75 -23.40 -2.90
C ARG A 155 -9.84 -24.47 -3.99
N ALA A 156 -10.37 -24.12 -5.16
CA ALA A 156 -10.48 -25.03 -6.29
C ALA A 156 -9.11 -25.52 -6.78
N MET A 157 -8.12 -24.63 -6.81
CA MET A 157 -6.77 -24.93 -7.30
C MET A 157 -5.84 -25.53 -6.23
N ALA A 158 -6.16 -25.45 -4.95
CA ALA A 158 -5.30 -25.86 -3.85
C ALA A 158 -4.83 -27.33 -3.95
N LYS A 159 -5.72 -28.25 -4.34
CA LYS A 159 -5.37 -29.68 -4.51
C LYS A 159 -4.29 -29.89 -5.59
N GLN A 160 -4.37 -29.16 -6.70
CA GLN A 160 -3.41 -29.26 -7.80
C GLN A 160 -2.02 -28.76 -7.39
N TYR A 161 -1.95 -27.64 -6.65
CA TYR A 161 -0.70 -27.05 -6.21
C TYR A 161 -0.03 -27.86 -5.09
N ARG A 162 -0.80 -28.43 -4.15
CA ARG A 162 -0.29 -29.34 -3.10
C ARG A 162 0.43 -30.55 -3.68
N ARG A 163 -0.08 -31.14 -4.77
CA ARG A 163 0.59 -32.24 -5.47
C ARG A 163 1.95 -31.87 -6.05
N ARG A 164 2.22 -30.56 -6.23
CA ARG A 164 3.50 -30.01 -6.71
C ARG A 164 4.39 -29.50 -5.58
N GLY A 165 4.09 -29.82 -4.32
CA GLY A 165 4.88 -29.41 -3.15
C GLY A 165 4.68 -27.94 -2.70
N TYR A 166 3.68 -27.23 -3.26
CA TYR A 166 3.35 -25.86 -2.88
C TYR A 166 1.97 -25.77 -2.24
N ASN A 167 1.85 -25.08 -1.10
CA ASN A 167 0.58 -24.86 -0.43
C ASN A 167 0.11 -23.39 -0.60
N PRO A 168 -0.71 -23.10 -1.62
CA PRO A 168 -1.17 -21.73 -1.86
C PRO A 168 -2.11 -21.20 -0.77
N LEU A 169 -2.80 -22.09 -0.03
CA LEU A 169 -3.65 -21.67 1.08
C LEU A 169 -2.82 -21.08 2.23
N GLU A 170 -1.64 -21.60 2.48
CA GLU A 170 -0.76 -21.12 3.54
C GLU A 170 -0.19 -19.73 3.22
N SER A 171 0.26 -19.52 1.99
CA SER A 171 0.73 -18.21 1.55
C SER A 171 -0.40 -17.16 1.54
N SER A 172 -1.63 -17.57 1.20
CA SER A 172 -2.79 -16.66 1.16
C SER A 172 -3.22 -16.15 2.53
N LEU A 173 -2.87 -16.84 3.63
CA LEU A 173 -3.21 -16.41 4.99
C LEU A 173 -2.57 -15.05 5.37
N ARG A 174 -1.53 -14.63 4.65
CA ARG A 174 -0.83 -13.36 4.87
C ARG A 174 -1.41 -12.19 4.08
N HIS A 175 -2.38 -12.45 3.21
CA HIS A 175 -2.92 -11.50 2.24
C HIS A 175 -4.43 -11.42 2.31
N LEU A 176 -4.98 -10.26 1.97
CA LEU A 176 -6.42 -10.01 1.94
C LEU A 176 -7.04 -10.62 0.67
N SER A 177 -8.12 -11.38 0.85
CA SER A 177 -8.88 -11.91 -0.29
C SER A 177 -9.71 -10.81 -0.98
N THR A 178 -10.05 -11.04 -2.25
CA THR A 178 -10.95 -10.17 -3.02
C THR A 178 -12.31 -10.01 -2.33
N GLN A 179 -12.82 -11.07 -1.73
CA GLN A 179 -14.09 -11.04 -1.00
C GLN A 179 -14.01 -10.10 0.21
N LYS A 180 -12.97 -10.24 1.04
CA LYS A 180 -12.75 -9.36 2.20
C LYS A 180 -12.44 -7.92 1.81
N CYS A 181 -11.68 -7.71 0.73
CA CYS A 181 -11.41 -6.38 0.18
C CYS A 181 -12.72 -5.65 -0.19
N LYS A 182 -13.59 -6.32 -0.93
CA LYS A 182 -14.90 -5.77 -1.32
C LYS A 182 -15.82 -5.57 -0.13
N GLU A 183 -15.86 -6.52 0.81
CA GLU A 183 -16.64 -6.38 2.06
C GLU A 183 -16.19 -5.14 2.83
N PHE A 184 -14.87 -4.99 3.07
CA PHE A 184 -14.32 -3.80 3.73
C PHE A 184 -14.72 -2.51 3.02
N TYR A 185 -14.59 -2.45 1.70
CA TYR A 185 -14.99 -1.28 0.92
C TYR A 185 -16.47 -0.95 1.09
N PHE A 186 -17.38 -1.92 1.01
CA PHE A 186 -18.80 -1.66 1.14
C PHE A 186 -19.21 -1.18 2.53
N ILE A 187 -18.52 -1.64 3.58
CA ILE A 187 -18.76 -1.21 4.96
C ILE A 187 -18.29 0.23 5.18
N HIS A 188 -17.10 0.59 4.66
CA HIS A 188 -16.44 1.85 5.02
C HIS A 188 -16.54 2.96 3.96
N ARG A 189 -17.07 2.68 2.76
CA ARG A 189 -17.24 3.72 1.74
C ARG A 189 -18.18 4.81 2.21
N ARG A 190 -17.86 6.08 1.91
CA ARG A 190 -18.71 7.23 2.26
C ARG A 190 -20.09 7.14 1.61
N ASN A 191 -20.14 6.77 0.33
CA ASN A 191 -21.36 6.66 -0.46
C ASN A 191 -21.10 5.84 -1.75
N LYS A 192 -22.07 5.80 -2.66
CA LYS A 192 -21.97 5.04 -3.92
C LYS A 192 -20.94 5.57 -4.91
N ASP A 193 -20.50 6.83 -4.77
CA ASP A 193 -19.54 7.47 -5.67
C ASP A 193 -18.09 7.25 -5.19
N SER A 194 -17.90 6.66 -3.99
CA SER A 194 -16.59 6.24 -3.50
C SER A 194 -15.95 5.21 -4.44
N LYS A 195 -14.61 5.20 -4.50
CA LYS A 195 -13.87 4.35 -5.43
C LYS A 195 -13.06 3.29 -4.68
N LEU A 196 -13.12 2.04 -5.16
CA LEU A 196 -12.21 0.96 -4.79
C LEU A 196 -11.16 0.81 -5.88
N ILE A 197 -9.89 0.84 -5.48
CA ILE A 197 -8.72 0.56 -6.31
C ILE A 197 -8.06 -0.68 -5.73
N GLU A 198 -8.24 -1.80 -6.43
CA GLU A 198 -7.70 -3.08 -5.99
C GLU A 198 -6.21 -3.15 -6.30
N LEU A 199 -5.39 -3.44 -5.28
CA LEU A 199 -3.93 -3.53 -5.35
C LEU A 199 -3.45 -4.96 -5.11
N HIS A 200 -2.19 -5.22 -5.43
CA HIS A 200 -1.46 -6.46 -5.10
C HIS A 200 -2.18 -7.76 -5.51
N MET A 201 -2.78 -7.74 -6.69
CA MET A 201 -3.50 -8.89 -7.26
C MET A 201 -2.53 -10.01 -7.65
N SER A 202 -2.81 -11.24 -7.21
CA SER A 202 -2.05 -12.41 -7.59
C SER A 202 -2.33 -12.81 -9.05
N HIS A 203 -1.31 -12.89 -9.89
CA HIS A 203 -1.47 -13.38 -11.27
C HIS A 203 -2.05 -14.80 -11.39
N ARG A 204 -2.02 -15.59 -10.32
CA ARG A 204 -2.45 -17.00 -10.31
C ARG A 204 -3.85 -17.21 -9.78
N PHE A 205 -4.25 -16.41 -8.79
CA PHE A 205 -5.45 -16.68 -7.98
C PHE A 205 -6.45 -15.51 -7.97
N TYR A 206 -6.23 -14.52 -8.81
CA TYR A 206 -7.16 -13.40 -8.96
C TYR A 206 -8.18 -13.66 -10.07
#